data_bec00907df416ffbc23ce34aaec557f8
#
_entry.id   bec00907df416ffbc23ce34aaec557f8
#
_cell.length_a   1.000
_cell.length_b   1.000
_cell.length_c   1.000
_cell.angle_alpha   90.00
_cell.angle_beta   90.00
_cell.angle_gamma   90.00
#
_symmetry.space_group_name_H-M   'P 1'
#
loop_
_entity.id
_entity.type
_entity.pdbx_description
1 polymer ?
#
loop_
_entity_poly.entity_id
_entity_poly.type
_entity_poly.pdbx_seq_one_letter_code
_entity_poly.pdbx_strand_id
1 'polypeptide(L)'
;MDFVRKYFFVSIALGCTAIFLMLISCSKKSADPDTVITPAKTTTPPVTTTPVMVTLAGNGVNLQLSYYSGGNADLGFTLMKQQSKIKTVRIEIEPNQVNNAIRWIKEASDNGYTIICTYHKAAVLGSDQLQDLLDGANWWKTNYAALSASGKFYINLMNEWGSHSLSAANYAGYYNQAIAIVRTVYKGIIIIDIPGYGQETYVATNAVLGVSTGGVKITDTDIALSTHIYPGNYVGQHVNATGSFASGGNMVKADLDYLATSGRTCLVGEFGNGTNGTADWSGLVDYAKSKSWTILGWSWAGDGGDNIHPPMNMISPNFQAYKAGSIYPYTTSSYFEVVYNKL
;
A
#
# COMPACT_ATOMS: atom_id res chain seq x y z
N MET A 1 -13.79 -24.26 -18.16
CA MET A 1 -14.18 -23.02 -18.89
C MET A 1 -12.95 -22.16 -18.92
N ASP A 2 -12.24 -22.26 -20.05
CA ASP A 2 -10.91 -21.70 -20.24
C ASP A 2 -10.99 -20.21 -20.54
N PHE A 3 -10.31 -19.38 -19.74
CA PHE A 3 -10.00 -18.00 -20.11
C PHE A 3 -8.52 -17.89 -20.45
N VAL A 4 -8.23 -18.07 -21.74
CA VAL A 4 -6.91 -17.81 -22.33
C VAL A 4 -6.72 -16.30 -22.44
N ARG A 5 -5.77 -15.74 -21.70
CA ARG A 5 -5.28 -14.38 -21.92
C ARG A 5 -4.25 -14.35 -23.04
N LYS A 6 -4.63 -13.77 -24.18
CA LYS A 6 -3.70 -13.40 -25.26
C LYS A 6 -3.19 -11.99 -25.01
N TYR A 7 -1.88 -11.85 -24.85
CA TYR A 7 -1.21 -10.55 -24.89
C TYR A 7 -0.92 -10.19 -26.36
N PHE A 8 -1.42 -9.04 -26.80
CA PHE A 8 -1.03 -8.42 -28.06
C PHE A 8 -0.02 -7.31 -27.79
N PHE A 9 1.19 -7.50 -28.29
CA PHE A 9 2.17 -6.42 -28.43
C PHE A 9 1.84 -5.62 -29.69
N VAL A 10 1.66 -4.32 -29.57
CA VAL A 10 1.68 -3.40 -30.72
C VAL A 10 2.74 -2.34 -30.46
N SER A 11 3.83 -2.45 -31.20
CA SER A 11 4.84 -1.39 -31.34
C SER A 11 4.37 -0.42 -32.42
N ILE A 12 4.32 0.86 -32.12
CA ILE A 12 4.27 1.93 -33.14
C ILE A 12 5.33 2.96 -32.80
N ALA A 13 6.27 3.08 -33.74
CA ALA A 13 7.31 4.10 -33.80
C ALA A 13 6.87 5.23 -34.78
N LEU A 14 7.62 6.35 -34.73
CA LEU A 14 7.63 7.57 -35.57
C LEU A 14 6.70 8.70 -35.08
N GLY A 15 7.12 9.94 -35.03
CA GLY A 15 8.29 10.64 -35.50
C GLY A 15 7.95 12.13 -35.59
N CYS A 16 8.99 12.93 -35.66
CA CYS A 16 9.06 14.31 -36.19
C CYS A 16 8.75 15.50 -35.31
N THR A 17 9.81 16.12 -34.84
CA THR A 17 10.32 17.52 -35.14
C THR A 17 9.32 18.64 -35.35
N ALA A 18 9.38 19.68 -34.51
CA ALA A 18 9.35 21.09 -35.01
C ALA A 18 10.01 22.04 -33.99
N ILE A 19 11.00 22.74 -34.50
CA ILE A 19 11.75 23.85 -33.92
C ILE A 19 10.89 25.13 -34.01
N PHE A 20 10.83 25.93 -32.93
CA PHE A 20 10.55 27.35 -33.08
C PHE A 20 11.40 28.20 -32.10
N LEU A 21 12.33 28.91 -32.67
CA LEU A 21 13.07 30.04 -32.10
C LEU A 21 12.18 31.30 -32.16
N MET A 22 12.29 32.15 -31.16
CA MET A 22 12.32 33.63 -31.26
C MET A 22 12.08 34.21 -29.86
N LEU A 23 12.66 35.19 -29.39
CA LEU A 23 13.61 36.27 -29.62
C LEU A 23 13.60 37.14 -28.35
N ILE A 24 14.73 37.60 -28.04
CA ILE A 24 15.18 38.52 -27.02
C ILE A 24 14.38 39.85 -27.04
N SER A 25 14.06 40.40 -25.86
CA SER A 25 14.06 41.85 -25.68
C SER A 25 14.53 42.26 -24.29
N CYS A 26 15.70 42.89 -24.26
CA CYS A 26 16.22 43.67 -23.15
C CYS A 26 15.54 45.03 -23.08
N SER A 27 15.15 45.49 -21.90
CA SER A 27 15.19 46.92 -21.60
C SER A 27 15.61 47.17 -20.16
N LYS A 28 16.76 47.84 -20.03
CA LYS A 28 17.24 48.49 -18.81
C LYS A 28 16.41 49.71 -18.48
N LYS A 29 16.10 49.97 -17.22
CA LYS A 29 16.04 51.31 -16.68
C LYS A 29 16.51 51.38 -15.24
N SER A 30 17.29 52.41 -15.01
CA SER A 30 18.14 52.77 -13.87
C SER A 30 17.39 53.28 -12.64
N ALA A 31 17.93 52.94 -11.48
CA ALA A 31 18.22 53.71 -10.26
C ALA A 31 17.31 54.90 -9.82
N ASP A 32 16.87 54.90 -8.58
CA ASP A 32 17.50 55.61 -7.47
C ASP A 32 16.89 55.28 -6.10
N PRO A 33 17.49 55.62 -4.98
CA PRO A 33 17.36 54.91 -3.72
C PRO A 33 16.50 55.68 -2.71
N ASP A 34 15.65 54.95 -1.98
CA ASP A 34 15.12 55.43 -0.69
C ASP A 34 15.26 54.31 0.35
N THR A 35 16.19 54.56 1.25
CA THR A 35 16.47 53.71 2.39
C THR A 35 15.38 53.84 3.44
N VAL A 36 14.40 52.93 3.43
CA VAL A 36 13.50 52.74 4.58
C VAL A 36 14.03 51.58 5.40
N ILE A 37 14.57 51.89 6.59
CA ILE A 37 14.97 50.90 7.58
C ILE A 37 13.73 50.28 8.19
N THR A 38 13.35 49.09 7.72
CA THR A 38 12.31 48.28 8.36
C THR A 38 12.93 47.47 9.49
N PRO A 39 12.33 47.42 10.70
CA PRO A 39 12.89 46.66 11.82
C PRO A 39 12.91 45.16 11.47
N ALA A 40 14.01 44.51 11.80
CA ALA A 40 14.24 43.10 11.59
C ALA A 40 13.12 42.26 12.23
N LYS A 41 12.33 41.59 11.40
CA LYS A 41 11.36 40.61 11.83
C LYS A 41 12.14 39.39 12.38
N THR A 42 12.13 39.22 13.68
CA THR A 42 12.69 38.05 14.36
C THR A 42 11.94 36.81 13.85
N THR A 43 12.48 36.11 12.91
CA THR A 43 11.96 34.81 12.46
C THR A 43 12.39 33.78 13.50
N THR A 44 11.48 33.37 14.37
CA THR A 44 11.62 32.16 15.16
C THR A 44 11.85 31.00 14.19
N PRO A 45 12.89 30.17 14.37
CA PRO A 45 13.11 29.00 13.51
C PRO A 45 11.86 28.13 13.52
N PRO A 46 11.45 27.54 12.40
CA PRO A 46 10.34 26.60 12.39
C PRO A 46 10.66 25.46 13.36
N VAL A 47 9.77 25.23 14.31
CA VAL A 47 9.84 24.06 15.17
C VAL A 47 9.67 22.84 14.27
N THR A 48 10.76 22.15 14.00
CA THR A 48 10.77 20.84 13.36
C THR A 48 10.17 19.85 14.37
N THR A 49 8.85 19.71 14.37
CA THR A 49 8.22 18.59 15.03
C THR A 49 8.59 17.34 14.26
N THR A 50 9.46 16.52 14.82
CA THR A 50 9.69 15.16 14.32
C THR A 50 8.34 14.47 14.26
N PRO A 51 7.92 13.91 13.11
CA PRO A 51 6.64 13.21 13.03
C PRO A 51 6.61 12.09 14.08
N VAL A 52 5.57 12.07 14.90
CA VAL A 52 5.35 10.95 15.82
C VAL A 52 4.94 9.76 14.97
N MET A 53 5.86 8.79 14.84
CA MET A 53 5.59 7.53 14.19
C MET A 53 4.49 6.80 14.96
N VAL A 54 3.30 6.68 14.36
CA VAL A 54 2.19 5.92 14.95
C VAL A 54 2.41 4.45 14.60
N THR A 55 2.65 3.62 15.60
CA THR A 55 2.73 2.16 15.40
C THR A 55 1.31 1.62 15.26
N LEU A 56 1.01 0.99 14.13
CA LEU A 56 -0.20 0.18 13.97
C LEU A 56 -0.15 -0.99 14.96
N ALA A 57 -1.28 -1.33 15.58
CA ALA A 57 -1.30 -2.19 16.77
C ALA A 57 -1.06 -3.67 16.47
N GLY A 58 0.22 -4.04 16.30
CA GLY A 58 0.68 -5.43 16.26
C GLY A 58 0.62 -6.10 14.88
N ASN A 59 1.31 -7.23 14.79
CA ASN A 59 1.44 -8.02 13.57
C ASN A 59 0.15 -8.81 13.27
N GLY A 60 0.01 -9.30 12.04
CA GLY A 60 -1.20 -10.00 11.68
C GLY A 60 -1.18 -10.66 10.31
N VAL A 61 -2.37 -10.79 9.73
CA VAL A 61 -2.57 -11.56 8.51
C VAL A 61 -3.57 -10.87 7.57
N ASN A 62 -3.48 -11.22 6.31
CA ASN A 62 -4.42 -10.82 5.27
C ASN A 62 -5.57 -11.83 5.15
N LEU A 63 -6.77 -11.33 4.80
CA LEU A 63 -7.96 -12.13 4.53
C LEU A 63 -8.53 -11.72 3.16
N GLN A 64 -8.56 -12.64 2.19
CA GLN A 64 -9.14 -12.42 0.87
C GLN A 64 -10.46 -13.20 0.74
N LEU A 65 -11.51 -12.61 1.26
CA LEU A 65 -12.84 -13.26 1.36
C LEU A 65 -13.68 -13.13 0.08
N SER A 66 -13.42 -12.11 -0.71
CA SER A 66 -14.29 -11.66 -1.80
C SER A 66 -14.63 -12.72 -2.84
N TYR A 67 -13.73 -13.68 -3.04
CA TYR A 67 -13.85 -14.71 -4.08
C TYR A 67 -14.44 -16.03 -3.59
N TYR A 68 -14.75 -16.14 -2.28
CA TYR A 68 -15.23 -17.39 -1.69
C TYR A 68 -16.69 -17.26 -1.29
N SER A 69 -17.52 -18.20 -1.75
CA SER A 69 -18.96 -18.24 -1.45
C SER A 69 -19.68 -16.92 -1.76
N GLY A 70 -19.26 -16.22 -2.82
CA GLY A 70 -19.77 -14.90 -3.18
C GLY A 70 -19.52 -13.82 -2.12
N GLY A 71 -18.46 -13.98 -1.33
CA GLY A 71 -18.11 -13.11 -0.19
C GLY A 71 -18.81 -13.52 1.12
N ASN A 72 -19.77 -14.44 1.08
CA ASN A 72 -20.41 -14.95 2.30
C ASN A 72 -19.59 -16.10 2.92
N ALA A 73 -18.35 -15.82 3.32
CA ALA A 73 -17.41 -16.78 3.86
C ALA A 73 -17.31 -16.73 5.38
N ASP A 74 -17.06 -17.89 6.02
CA ASP A 74 -16.68 -18.00 7.42
C ASP A 74 -15.22 -17.55 7.59
N LEU A 75 -14.94 -16.66 8.53
CA LEU A 75 -13.62 -16.03 8.68
C LEU A 75 -12.60 -16.90 9.44
N GLY A 76 -13.01 -18.01 10.00
CA GLY A 76 -12.12 -18.90 10.76
C GLY A 76 -11.62 -18.32 12.08
N PHE A 77 -12.29 -17.32 12.65
CA PHE A 77 -11.85 -16.64 13.87
C PHE A 77 -11.82 -17.54 15.10
N THR A 78 -12.57 -18.65 15.11
CA THR A 78 -12.47 -19.63 16.20
C THR A 78 -11.07 -20.22 16.30
N LEU A 79 -10.44 -20.55 15.18
CA LEU A 79 -9.05 -21.00 15.14
C LEU A 79 -8.07 -19.84 15.31
N MET A 80 -8.33 -18.69 14.69
CA MET A 80 -7.44 -17.52 14.74
C MET A 80 -7.26 -17.00 16.16
N LYS A 81 -8.28 -17.03 17.00
CA LYS A 81 -8.20 -16.64 18.42
C LYS A 81 -7.20 -17.44 19.24
N GLN A 82 -6.90 -18.65 18.82
CA GLN A 82 -5.90 -19.52 19.47
C GLN A 82 -4.47 -19.09 19.09
N GLN A 83 -4.32 -18.18 18.11
CA GLN A 83 -3.04 -17.76 17.55
C GLN A 83 -2.61 -16.43 18.15
N SER A 84 -1.90 -16.48 19.27
CA SER A 84 -1.61 -15.31 20.13
C SER A 84 -0.80 -14.20 19.45
N LYS A 85 -0.05 -14.48 18.38
CA LYS A 85 0.73 -13.48 17.65
C LYS A 85 -0.11 -12.67 16.66
N ILE A 86 -1.30 -13.14 16.25
CA ILE A 86 -2.17 -12.42 15.30
C ILE A 86 -2.96 -11.37 16.08
N LYS A 87 -2.69 -10.08 15.82
CA LYS A 87 -3.35 -8.93 16.44
C LYS A 87 -4.09 -8.06 15.44
N THR A 88 -3.69 -8.11 14.19
CA THR A 88 -4.24 -7.30 13.10
C THR A 88 -4.76 -8.20 11.99
N VAL A 89 -5.88 -7.83 11.40
CA VAL A 89 -6.40 -8.42 10.17
C VAL A 89 -6.50 -7.36 9.09
N ARG A 90 -5.95 -7.62 7.91
CA ARG A 90 -6.15 -6.80 6.72
C ARG A 90 -7.15 -7.50 5.82
N ILE A 91 -8.31 -6.86 5.64
CA ILE A 91 -9.46 -7.40 4.91
C ILE A 91 -9.50 -6.77 3.53
N GLU A 92 -9.40 -7.59 2.49
CA GLU A 92 -9.48 -7.17 1.11
C GLU A 92 -10.92 -7.19 0.61
N ILE A 93 -11.40 -6.03 0.16
CA ILE A 93 -12.80 -5.81 -0.18
C ILE A 93 -12.92 -5.45 -1.66
N GLU A 94 -13.43 -6.39 -2.47
CA GLU A 94 -13.84 -6.08 -3.84
C GLU A 94 -15.00 -5.08 -3.85
N PRO A 95 -15.11 -4.20 -4.86
CA PRO A 95 -16.09 -3.12 -4.89
C PRO A 95 -17.55 -3.53 -4.65
N ASN A 96 -17.91 -4.73 -5.08
CA ASN A 96 -19.26 -5.28 -4.97
C ASN A 96 -19.55 -5.98 -3.64
N GLN A 97 -18.61 -6.01 -2.69
CA GLN A 97 -18.70 -6.78 -1.45
C GLN A 97 -19.06 -5.96 -0.21
N VAL A 98 -19.56 -4.73 -0.37
CA VAL A 98 -19.88 -3.83 0.77
C VAL A 98 -20.75 -4.51 1.83
N ASN A 99 -21.82 -5.19 1.44
CA ASN A 99 -22.74 -5.84 2.37
C ASN A 99 -22.08 -6.97 3.16
N ASN A 100 -21.22 -7.74 2.52
CA ASN A 100 -20.44 -8.78 3.19
C ASN A 100 -19.36 -8.17 4.10
N ALA A 101 -18.69 -7.11 3.65
CA ALA A 101 -17.66 -6.41 4.40
C ALA A 101 -18.17 -5.83 5.73
N ILE A 102 -19.42 -5.36 5.78
CA ILE A 102 -20.09 -4.96 7.02
C ILE A 102 -20.01 -6.08 8.07
N ARG A 103 -20.34 -7.31 7.68
CA ARG A 103 -20.26 -8.49 8.56
C ARG A 103 -18.80 -8.82 8.91
N TRP A 104 -17.89 -8.82 7.94
CA TRP A 104 -16.48 -9.13 8.18
C TRP A 104 -15.85 -8.18 9.20
N ILE A 105 -16.11 -6.88 9.04
CA ILE A 105 -15.61 -5.84 9.97
C ILE A 105 -16.22 -6.04 11.37
N LYS A 106 -17.53 -6.30 11.44
CA LYS A 106 -18.20 -6.55 12.71
C LYS A 106 -17.61 -7.76 13.43
N GLU A 107 -17.45 -8.88 12.77
CA GLU A 107 -16.88 -10.09 13.35
C GLU A 107 -15.41 -9.87 13.79
N ALA A 108 -14.61 -9.17 13.00
CA ALA A 108 -13.23 -8.86 13.37
C ALA A 108 -13.18 -7.93 14.60
N SER A 109 -14.07 -6.93 14.66
CA SER A 109 -14.20 -6.01 15.78
C SER A 109 -14.67 -6.73 17.06
N ASP A 110 -15.69 -7.58 16.96
CA ASP A 110 -16.22 -8.37 18.10
C ASP A 110 -15.14 -9.35 18.65
N ASN A 111 -14.18 -9.74 17.82
CA ASN A 111 -13.07 -10.59 18.21
C ASN A 111 -11.83 -9.82 18.69
N GLY A 112 -11.89 -8.49 18.73
CA GLY A 112 -10.87 -7.61 19.30
C GLY A 112 -9.63 -7.41 18.43
N TYR A 113 -9.72 -7.66 17.12
CA TYR A 113 -8.62 -7.41 16.19
C TYR A 113 -8.52 -5.94 15.83
N THR A 114 -7.30 -5.45 15.63
CA THR A 114 -7.05 -4.24 14.84
C THR A 114 -7.38 -4.54 13.38
N ILE A 115 -8.15 -3.66 12.75
CA ILE A 115 -8.67 -3.91 11.40
C ILE A 115 -8.08 -2.90 10.42
N ILE A 116 -7.55 -3.39 9.32
CA ILE A 116 -7.21 -2.62 8.13
C ILE A 116 -8.16 -3.12 7.04
N CYS A 117 -8.86 -2.20 6.38
CA CYS A 117 -9.68 -2.54 5.22
C CYS A 117 -9.05 -1.93 3.97
N THR A 118 -8.84 -2.73 2.94
CA THR A 118 -8.33 -2.27 1.66
C THR A 118 -9.36 -2.41 0.55
N TYR A 119 -9.50 -1.36 -0.28
CA TYR A 119 -10.20 -1.48 -1.55
C TYR A 119 -9.37 -2.35 -2.48
N HIS A 120 -9.90 -3.49 -2.85
CA HIS A 120 -9.25 -4.43 -3.74
C HIS A 120 -10.07 -4.55 -5.04
N LYS A 121 -9.43 -4.32 -6.18
CA LYS A 121 -10.06 -4.49 -7.49
C LYS A 121 -9.07 -5.24 -8.38
N ALA A 122 -9.21 -6.57 -8.42
CA ALA A 122 -8.25 -7.46 -9.09
C ALA A 122 -7.93 -7.06 -10.54
N ALA A 123 -8.92 -6.50 -11.25
CA ALA A 123 -8.76 -6.14 -12.65
C ALA A 123 -7.82 -4.96 -12.92
N VAL A 124 -7.40 -4.22 -11.86
CA VAL A 124 -6.61 -2.98 -11.99
C VAL A 124 -5.36 -2.98 -11.10
N LEU A 125 -4.93 -4.12 -10.62
CA LEU A 125 -3.64 -4.26 -9.91
C LEU A 125 -2.50 -3.81 -10.83
N GLY A 126 -1.60 -2.98 -10.32
CA GLY A 126 -0.52 -2.37 -11.09
C GLY A 126 -0.96 -1.34 -12.14
N SER A 127 -2.21 -0.90 -12.13
CA SER A 127 -2.69 0.17 -13.03
C SER A 127 -2.05 1.51 -12.70
N ASP A 128 -1.67 2.27 -13.75
CA ASP A 128 -1.21 3.66 -13.64
C ASP A 128 -2.33 4.66 -13.99
N GLN A 129 -3.56 4.17 -14.19
CA GLN A 129 -4.67 5.04 -14.54
C GLN A 129 -5.17 5.79 -13.30
N LEU A 130 -5.08 7.11 -13.32
CA LEU A 130 -5.60 7.98 -12.24
C LEU A 130 -7.06 7.64 -11.91
N GLN A 131 -7.89 7.35 -12.93
CA GLN A 131 -9.30 7.08 -12.71
C GLN A 131 -9.55 5.86 -11.82
N ASP A 132 -8.74 4.79 -11.94
CA ASP A 132 -8.87 3.61 -11.08
C ASP A 132 -8.64 3.95 -9.60
N LEU A 133 -7.64 4.81 -9.32
CA LEU A 133 -7.37 5.28 -7.96
C LEU A 133 -8.49 6.20 -7.44
N LEU A 134 -9.03 7.07 -8.29
CA LEU A 134 -10.15 7.94 -7.93
C LEU A 134 -11.45 7.14 -7.72
N ASP A 135 -11.66 6.07 -8.47
CA ASP A 135 -12.78 5.16 -8.27
C ASP A 135 -12.71 4.52 -6.88
N GLY A 136 -11.53 4.05 -6.46
CA GLY A 136 -11.29 3.53 -5.11
C GLY A 136 -11.56 4.58 -4.03
N ALA A 137 -11.06 5.81 -4.22
CA ALA A 137 -11.30 6.91 -3.28
C ALA A 137 -12.79 7.30 -3.17
N ASN A 138 -13.51 7.32 -4.29
CA ASN A 138 -14.95 7.58 -4.30
C ASN A 138 -15.76 6.43 -3.71
N TRP A 139 -15.30 5.18 -3.88
CA TRP A 139 -15.89 4.03 -3.22
C TRP A 139 -15.81 4.16 -1.69
N TRP A 140 -14.65 4.57 -1.15
CA TRP A 140 -14.50 4.86 0.28
C TRP A 140 -15.44 5.98 0.72
N LYS A 141 -15.48 7.09 -0.01
CA LYS A 141 -16.37 8.22 0.29
C LYS A 141 -17.83 7.79 0.39
N THR A 142 -18.26 6.90 -0.49
CA THR A 142 -19.64 6.42 -0.55
C THR A 142 -19.98 5.44 0.56
N ASN A 143 -19.05 4.52 0.89
CA ASN A 143 -19.35 3.35 1.72
C ASN A 143 -18.81 3.47 3.16
N TYR A 144 -17.94 4.42 3.45
CA TYR A 144 -17.27 4.53 4.76
C TYR A 144 -18.26 4.58 5.94
N ALA A 145 -19.32 5.34 5.84
CA ALA A 145 -20.29 5.47 6.93
C ALA A 145 -20.96 4.13 7.29
N ALA A 146 -21.33 3.34 6.28
CA ALA A 146 -21.95 2.03 6.48
C ALA A 146 -20.94 1.02 7.06
N LEU A 147 -19.72 0.98 6.51
CA LEU A 147 -18.67 0.08 6.97
C LEU A 147 -18.22 0.39 8.39
N SER A 148 -17.98 1.67 8.70
CA SER A 148 -17.46 2.11 10.02
C SER A 148 -18.48 2.00 11.16
N ALA A 149 -19.77 1.90 10.84
CA ALA A 149 -20.81 1.58 11.82
C ALA A 149 -20.66 0.18 12.41
N SER A 150 -19.95 -0.73 11.74
CA SER A 150 -19.73 -2.12 12.16
C SER A 150 -18.45 -2.32 12.97
N GLY A 151 -17.53 -1.38 12.93
CA GLY A 151 -16.26 -1.42 13.68
C GLY A 151 -15.29 -0.36 13.18
N LYS A 152 -14.34 0.01 14.04
CA LYS A 152 -13.27 0.94 13.66
C LYS A 152 -12.21 0.21 12.84
N PHE A 153 -11.73 0.85 11.78
CA PHE A 153 -10.65 0.32 10.94
C PHE A 153 -9.79 1.43 10.36
N TYR A 154 -8.57 1.07 9.96
CA TYR A 154 -7.72 1.89 9.11
C TYR A 154 -8.08 1.67 7.64
N ILE A 155 -8.12 2.74 6.86
CA ILE A 155 -8.30 2.64 5.41
C ILE A 155 -6.92 2.38 4.76
N ASN A 156 -6.80 1.28 4.03
CA ASN A 156 -5.80 1.11 2.99
C ASN A 156 -6.48 1.48 1.66
N LEU A 157 -6.05 2.61 1.07
CA LEU A 157 -6.83 3.29 0.05
C LEU A 157 -7.12 2.40 -1.15
N MET A 158 -6.09 1.71 -1.67
CA MET A 158 -6.21 0.77 -2.78
C MET A 158 -5.07 -0.23 -2.77
N ASN A 159 -5.40 -1.52 -2.98
CA ASN A 159 -4.43 -2.59 -3.09
C ASN A 159 -3.59 -2.45 -4.36
N GLU A 160 -2.26 -2.47 -4.21
CA GLU A 160 -1.28 -2.64 -5.29
C GLU A 160 -1.52 -1.77 -6.53
N TRP A 161 -1.93 -0.50 -6.33
CA TRP A 161 -2.08 0.43 -7.44
C TRP A 161 -0.73 1.09 -7.78
N GLY A 162 -0.47 1.24 -9.08
CA GLY A 162 0.76 1.80 -9.64
C GLY A 162 1.72 0.73 -10.12
N SER A 163 2.23 0.87 -11.35
CA SER A 163 3.23 -0.03 -11.92
C SER A 163 4.66 0.35 -11.49
N HIS A 164 5.63 -0.48 -11.84
CA HIS A 164 7.06 -0.18 -11.67
C HIS A 164 7.54 1.02 -12.48
N SER A 165 6.79 1.47 -13.49
CA SER A 165 7.14 2.62 -14.33
C SER A 165 6.52 3.95 -13.89
N LEU A 166 5.67 3.94 -12.87
CA LEU A 166 5.01 5.13 -12.37
C LEU A 166 6.04 6.11 -11.75
N SER A 167 6.03 7.36 -12.20
CA SER A 167 6.95 8.37 -11.66
C SER A 167 6.52 8.86 -10.27
N ALA A 168 7.50 9.28 -9.45
CA ALA A 168 7.23 9.85 -8.13
C ALA A 168 6.31 11.08 -8.19
N ALA A 169 6.44 11.93 -9.23
CA ALA A 169 5.59 13.09 -9.43
C ALA A 169 4.14 12.70 -9.70
N ASN A 170 3.90 11.73 -10.59
CA ASN A 170 2.56 11.25 -10.89
C ASN A 170 1.95 10.54 -9.69
N TYR A 171 2.71 9.65 -9.04
CA TYR A 171 2.27 8.97 -7.81
C TYR A 171 1.82 9.99 -6.75
N ALA A 172 2.65 11.01 -6.47
CA ALA A 172 2.30 12.06 -5.51
C ALA A 172 1.07 12.86 -5.94
N GLY A 173 1.02 13.31 -7.19
CA GLY A 173 -0.09 14.11 -7.71
C GLY A 173 -1.42 13.38 -7.72
N TYR A 174 -1.40 12.08 -8.02
CA TYR A 174 -2.58 11.23 -8.07
C TYR A 174 -3.08 10.88 -6.67
N TYR A 175 -2.17 10.51 -5.75
CA TYR A 175 -2.55 10.27 -4.36
C TYR A 175 -3.05 11.53 -3.64
N ASN A 176 -2.53 12.72 -3.94
CA ASN A 176 -3.09 13.96 -3.38
C ASN A 176 -4.56 14.13 -3.74
N GLN A 177 -4.97 13.81 -4.97
CA GLN A 177 -6.37 13.88 -5.40
C GLN A 177 -7.23 12.82 -4.69
N ALA A 178 -6.76 11.57 -4.66
CA ALA A 178 -7.48 10.47 -4.03
C ALA A 178 -7.63 10.65 -2.51
N ILE A 179 -6.55 11.05 -1.83
CA ILE A 179 -6.55 11.33 -0.40
C ILE A 179 -7.52 12.46 -0.07
N ALA A 180 -7.55 13.54 -0.86
CA ALA A 180 -8.48 14.65 -0.65
C ALA A 180 -9.95 14.19 -0.67
N ILE A 181 -10.31 13.24 -1.53
CA ILE A 181 -11.64 12.64 -1.56
C ILE A 181 -11.91 11.84 -0.28
N VAL A 182 -11.00 10.95 0.13
CA VAL A 182 -11.16 10.12 1.33
C VAL A 182 -11.21 10.99 2.60
N ARG A 183 -10.46 12.09 2.66
CA ARG A 183 -10.46 13.03 3.79
C ARG A 183 -11.80 13.73 4.03
N THR A 184 -12.71 13.70 3.06
CA THR A 184 -14.07 14.21 3.27
C THR A 184 -14.87 13.38 4.29
N VAL A 185 -14.51 12.11 4.46
CA VAL A 185 -15.22 11.15 5.34
C VAL A 185 -14.34 10.53 6.43
N TYR A 186 -13.01 10.51 6.27
CA TYR A 186 -12.09 9.81 7.16
C TYR A 186 -10.95 10.72 7.64
N LYS A 187 -10.67 10.72 8.95
CA LYS A 187 -9.64 11.57 9.58
C LYS A 187 -8.47 10.79 10.20
N GLY A 188 -8.51 9.46 10.15
CA GLY A 188 -7.42 8.62 10.65
C GLY A 188 -6.28 8.48 9.65
N ILE A 189 -5.29 7.65 9.99
CA ILE A 189 -4.17 7.32 9.09
C ILE A 189 -4.71 6.59 7.85
N ILE A 190 -4.37 7.10 6.67
CA ILE A 190 -4.61 6.42 5.39
C ILE A 190 -3.35 5.63 5.04
N ILE A 191 -3.50 4.33 4.87
CA ILE A 191 -2.44 3.46 4.37
C ILE A 191 -2.49 3.53 2.84
N ILE A 192 -1.33 3.68 2.21
CA ILE A 192 -1.17 3.63 0.76
C ILE A 192 -0.10 2.59 0.42
N ASP A 193 -0.46 1.67 -0.46
CA ASP A 193 0.53 0.73 -0.99
C ASP A 193 1.48 1.48 -1.92
N ILE A 194 2.78 1.26 -1.76
CA ILE A 194 3.77 1.88 -2.65
C ILE A 194 3.66 1.30 -4.05
N PRO A 195 4.03 2.04 -5.12
CA PRO A 195 3.81 1.57 -6.49
C PRO A 195 4.64 0.33 -6.82
N GLY A 196 4.44 -0.26 -8.00
CA GLY A 196 5.10 -1.49 -8.40
C GLY A 196 4.64 -2.69 -7.58
N TYR A 197 3.32 -2.83 -7.37
CA TYR A 197 2.76 -3.91 -6.55
C TYR A 197 3.30 -3.90 -5.10
N GLY A 198 3.44 -2.72 -4.51
CA GLY A 198 3.99 -2.58 -3.16
C GLY A 198 5.52 -2.65 -3.06
N GLN A 199 6.28 -2.44 -4.15
CA GLN A 199 7.71 -2.74 -4.19
C GLN A 199 8.62 -1.53 -4.44
N GLU A 200 8.14 -0.47 -5.11
CA GLU A 200 8.94 0.69 -5.52
C GLU A 200 9.20 1.69 -4.38
N THR A 201 10.05 1.29 -3.45
CA THR A 201 10.44 2.09 -2.27
C THR A 201 11.03 3.44 -2.63
N TYR A 202 11.84 3.50 -3.70
CA TYR A 202 12.45 4.72 -4.18
C TYR A 202 11.41 5.73 -4.68
N VAL A 203 10.46 5.27 -5.48
CA VAL A 203 9.39 6.11 -6.03
C VAL A 203 8.53 6.69 -4.91
N ALA A 204 8.10 5.84 -3.97
CA ALA A 204 7.26 6.26 -2.85
C ALA A 204 7.97 7.26 -1.93
N THR A 205 9.24 7.01 -1.60
CA THR A 205 10.03 7.92 -0.76
C THR A 205 10.16 9.29 -1.41
N ASN A 206 10.54 9.34 -2.68
CA ASN A 206 10.67 10.59 -3.43
C ASN A 206 9.35 11.33 -3.57
N ALA A 207 8.24 10.61 -3.74
CA ALA A 207 6.90 11.19 -3.76
C ALA A 207 6.52 11.87 -2.44
N VAL A 208 6.96 11.32 -1.31
CA VAL A 208 6.72 11.93 0.02
C VAL A 208 7.65 13.11 0.25
N LEU A 209 8.94 12.99 -0.11
CA LEU A 209 9.94 14.02 0.12
C LEU A 209 9.85 15.18 -0.88
N GLY A 210 9.16 15.01 -2.00
CA GLY A 210 9.13 15.98 -3.10
C GLY A 210 10.40 15.99 -3.94
N VAL A 211 11.16 14.90 -3.89
CA VAL A 211 12.37 14.71 -4.73
C VAL A 211 11.94 14.16 -6.08
N SER A 212 11.30 15.00 -6.89
CA SER A 212 10.78 14.63 -8.20
C SER A 212 10.78 15.81 -9.14
N THR A 213 10.62 15.56 -10.44
CA THR A 213 10.48 16.63 -11.43
C THR A 213 9.31 17.55 -11.06
N GLY A 214 9.57 18.84 -10.91
CA GLY A 214 8.58 19.83 -10.50
C GLY A 214 8.28 19.90 -9.00
N GLY A 215 8.98 19.13 -8.14
CA GLY A 215 8.85 19.20 -6.67
C GLY A 215 7.48 18.76 -6.15
N VAL A 216 6.71 17.98 -6.93
CA VAL A 216 5.41 17.48 -6.51
C VAL A 216 5.60 16.46 -5.39
N LYS A 217 4.88 16.64 -4.28
CA LYS A 217 4.94 15.74 -3.12
C LYS A 217 3.56 15.41 -2.58
N ILE A 218 3.47 14.30 -1.87
CA ILE A 218 2.27 13.97 -1.08
C ILE A 218 2.21 14.95 0.10
N THR A 219 1.13 15.73 0.15
CA THR A 219 0.97 16.82 1.13
C THR A 219 0.34 16.37 2.43
N ASP A 220 -0.44 15.29 2.42
CA ASP A 220 -1.04 14.73 3.63
C ASP A 220 0.04 14.08 4.52
N THR A 221 0.03 14.42 5.80
CA THR A 221 1.01 13.91 6.76
C THR A 221 0.55 12.66 7.51
N ASP A 222 -0.76 12.43 7.54
CA ASP A 222 -1.38 11.32 8.26
C ASP A 222 -1.57 10.10 7.34
N ILE A 223 -0.48 9.72 6.70
CA ILE A 223 -0.40 8.53 5.84
C ILE A 223 0.62 7.53 6.37
N ALA A 224 0.40 6.25 6.06
CA ALA A 224 1.38 5.19 6.23
C ALA A 224 1.71 4.55 4.86
N LEU A 225 2.97 4.16 4.68
CA LEU A 225 3.45 3.51 3.46
C LEU A 225 3.47 2.00 3.66
N SER A 226 2.80 1.28 2.80
CA SER A 226 2.72 -0.18 2.83
C SER A 226 3.58 -0.78 1.72
N THR A 227 4.55 -1.62 2.09
CA THR A 227 5.34 -2.42 1.15
C THR A 227 4.89 -3.87 1.19
N HIS A 228 4.97 -4.58 0.05
CA HIS A 228 4.70 -6.00 -0.06
C HIS A 228 6.02 -6.74 -0.32
N ILE A 229 6.26 -7.85 0.38
CA ILE A 229 7.55 -8.55 0.36
C ILE A 229 7.37 -10.03 0.02
N TYR A 230 7.81 -10.41 -1.18
CA TYR A 230 7.77 -11.76 -1.72
C TYR A 230 9.11 -12.13 -2.39
N PRO A 231 9.39 -13.41 -2.69
CA PRO A 231 10.59 -13.80 -3.44
C PRO A 231 10.76 -13.10 -4.79
N GLY A 232 9.65 -12.73 -5.45
CA GLY A 232 9.64 -12.02 -6.72
C GLY A 232 9.85 -10.51 -6.64
N ASN A 233 10.11 -9.96 -5.46
CA ASN A 233 10.23 -8.52 -5.30
C ASN A 233 11.37 -7.93 -6.11
N TYR A 234 11.00 -6.92 -6.90
CA TYR A 234 11.89 -6.15 -7.74
C TYR A 234 11.71 -4.66 -7.47
N VAL A 235 12.80 -3.91 -7.42
CA VAL A 235 12.78 -2.45 -7.38
C VAL A 235 13.47 -1.90 -8.62
N GLY A 236 12.89 -0.89 -9.23
CA GLY A 236 13.45 -0.25 -10.43
C GLY A 236 14.74 0.52 -10.15
N GLN A 237 14.89 1.01 -8.93
CA GLN A 237 16.07 1.76 -8.48
C GLN A 237 16.38 1.45 -7.01
N HIS A 238 17.67 1.19 -6.74
CA HIS A 238 18.19 1.05 -5.39
C HIS A 238 18.91 2.33 -4.94
N VAL A 239 18.88 2.61 -3.65
CA VAL A 239 19.82 3.50 -3.00
C VAL A 239 20.90 2.64 -2.36
N ASN A 240 22.14 2.79 -2.81
CA ASN A 240 23.24 2.05 -2.19
C ASN A 240 23.71 2.68 -0.86
N ALA A 241 24.62 2.00 -0.15
CA ALA A 241 25.13 2.44 1.14
C ALA A 241 25.83 3.82 1.13
N THR A 242 26.22 4.33 -0.05
CA THR A 242 26.85 5.66 -0.22
C THR A 242 25.83 6.75 -0.60
N GLY A 243 24.53 6.40 -0.71
CA GLY A 243 23.46 7.30 -1.17
C GLY A 243 23.42 7.50 -2.68
N SER A 244 24.27 6.80 -3.45
CA SER A 244 24.19 6.79 -4.91
C SER A 244 23.19 5.72 -5.39
N PHE A 245 22.64 5.93 -6.59
CA PHE A 245 21.66 5.03 -7.17
C PHE A 245 22.34 3.90 -7.95
N ALA A 246 21.82 2.69 -7.81
CA ALA A 246 22.14 1.56 -8.66
C ALA A 246 20.92 1.20 -9.54
N SER A 247 21.17 0.48 -10.63
CA SER A 247 20.11 -0.14 -11.44
C SER A 247 19.28 -1.10 -10.60
N GLY A 248 18.03 -1.28 -10.98
CA GLY A 248 17.07 -2.14 -10.26
C GLY A 248 17.50 -3.60 -10.16
N GLY A 249 16.83 -4.30 -9.29
CA GLY A 249 17.08 -5.71 -8.98
C GLY A 249 16.19 -6.19 -7.84
N ASN A 250 16.56 -7.32 -7.22
CA ASN A 250 15.85 -7.81 -6.04
C ASN A 250 15.87 -6.77 -4.91
N MET A 251 14.74 -6.56 -4.26
CA MET A 251 14.67 -5.69 -3.07
C MET A 251 15.70 -6.13 -2.02
N VAL A 252 16.37 -5.16 -1.41
CA VAL A 252 17.37 -5.36 -0.34
C VAL A 252 17.07 -4.49 0.88
N LYS A 253 17.74 -4.74 2.00
CA LYS A 253 17.53 -3.98 3.25
C LYS A 253 17.69 -2.47 3.09
N ALA A 254 18.61 -2.02 2.24
CA ALA A 254 18.83 -0.60 1.96
C ALA A 254 17.59 0.08 1.35
N ASP A 255 16.76 -0.64 0.60
CA ASP A 255 15.51 -0.11 0.04
C ASP A 255 14.49 0.18 1.15
N LEU A 256 14.43 -0.70 2.16
CA LEU A 256 13.58 -0.47 3.35
C LEU A 256 14.14 0.67 4.22
N ASP A 257 15.47 0.83 4.31
CA ASP A 257 16.09 1.98 4.95
C ASP A 257 15.71 3.28 4.25
N TYR A 258 15.75 3.26 2.92
CA TYR A 258 15.37 4.44 2.14
C TYR A 258 13.89 4.78 2.32
N LEU A 259 13.00 3.77 2.32
CA LEU A 259 11.57 3.99 2.59
C LEU A 259 11.35 4.64 3.96
N ALA A 260 12.09 4.22 4.98
CA ALA A 260 12.05 4.81 6.31
C ALA A 260 12.45 6.30 6.33
N THR A 261 13.32 6.76 5.41
CA THR A 261 13.72 8.18 5.31
C THR A 261 12.56 9.10 4.89
N SER A 262 11.46 8.54 4.39
CA SER A 262 10.21 9.29 4.11
C SER A 262 9.66 10.00 5.34
N GLY A 263 10.03 9.56 6.56
CA GLY A 263 9.50 10.07 7.82
C GLY A 263 8.03 9.73 8.05
N ARG A 264 7.47 8.78 7.28
CA ARG A 264 6.12 8.27 7.48
C ARG A 264 6.15 6.93 8.22
N THR A 265 5.05 6.59 8.87
CA THR A 265 4.84 5.21 9.34
C THR A 265 4.95 4.26 8.16
N CYS A 266 5.74 3.19 8.31
CA CYS A 266 5.87 2.14 7.31
C CYS A 266 5.38 0.81 7.88
N LEU A 267 4.85 -0.03 7.01
CA LEU A 267 4.44 -1.39 7.34
C LEU A 267 4.72 -2.33 6.16
N VAL A 268 4.77 -3.62 6.44
CA VAL A 268 4.71 -4.66 5.42
C VAL A 268 3.25 -5.12 5.33
N GLY A 269 2.53 -4.63 4.32
CA GLY A 269 1.11 -4.92 4.10
C GLY A 269 0.85 -6.36 3.69
N GLU A 270 1.84 -6.97 3.01
CA GLU A 270 1.81 -8.36 2.63
C GLU A 270 3.21 -8.97 2.64
N PHE A 271 3.31 -10.24 3.05
CA PHE A 271 4.51 -11.05 2.84
C PHE A 271 4.19 -12.53 2.73
N GLY A 272 5.00 -13.25 1.98
CA GLY A 272 4.88 -14.70 1.81
C GLY A 272 6.03 -15.27 0.98
N ASN A 273 6.00 -16.60 0.72
CA ASN A 273 7.06 -17.30 -0.03
C ASN A 273 6.59 -17.90 -1.36
N GLY A 274 5.36 -17.66 -1.77
CA GLY A 274 4.70 -18.38 -2.87
C GLY A 274 4.81 -17.72 -4.23
N THR A 275 5.81 -16.86 -4.49
CA THR A 275 6.06 -16.29 -5.81
C THR A 275 7.43 -16.73 -6.34
N ASN A 276 7.59 -16.71 -7.68
CA ASN A 276 8.90 -16.94 -8.28
C ASN A 276 9.81 -15.74 -8.00
N GLY A 277 11.08 -16.04 -7.71
CA GLY A 277 12.09 -15.03 -7.50
C GLY A 277 13.17 -15.46 -6.51
N THR A 278 14.12 -14.57 -6.31
CA THR A 278 15.32 -14.84 -5.47
C THR A 278 15.57 -13.74 -4.45
N ALA A 279 14.63 -12.81 -4.22
CA ALA A 279 14.73 -11.85 -3.14
C ALA A 279 14.69 -12.56 -1.79
N ASP A 280 15.52 -12.14 -0.85
CA ASP A 280 15.51 -12.65 0.53
C ASP A 280 14.28 -12.11 1.29
N TRP A 281 13.09 -12.56 0.88
CA TRP A 281 11.83 -12.12 1.50
C TRP A 281 11.84 -12.31 3.01
N SER A 282 12.38 -13.43 3.47
CA SER A 282 12.40 -13.81 4.89
C SER A 282 13.28 -12.86 5.70
N GLY A 283 14.50 -12.58 5.23
CA GLY A 283 15.41 -11.63 5.87
C GLY A 283 14.92 -10.19 5.78
N LEU A 284 14.19 -9.80 4.72
CA LEU A 284 13.59 -8.49 4.57
C LEU A 284 12.44 -8.28 5.56
N VAL A 285 11.57 -9.27 5.75
CA VAL A 285 10.48 -9.23 6.74
C VAL A 285 11.03 -9.12 8.16
N ASP A 286 12.05 -9.91 8.52
CA ASP A 286 12.71 -9.83 9.83
C ASP A 286 13.35 -8.44 10.02
N TYR A 287 13.93 -7.88 8.96
CA TYR A 287 14.52 -6.55 8.99
C TYR A 287 13.48 -5.44 9.19
N ALA A 288 12.36 -5.50 8.47
CA ALA A 288 11.24 -4.58 8.67
C ALA A 288 10.71 -4.66 10.11
N LYS A 289 10.53 -5.89 10.64
CA LYS A 289 10.13 -6.11 12.03
C LYS A 289 11.12 -5.51 13.03
N SER A 290 12.44 -5.59 12.77
CA SER A 290 13.48 -4.98 13.61
C SER A 290 13.40 -3.44 13.64
N LYS A 291 12.76 -2.82 12.63
CA LYS A 291 12.44 -1.38 12.59
C LYS A 291 11.10 -1.05 13.29
N SER A 292 10.51 -2.00 14.00
CA SER A 292 9.18 -1.87 14.62
C SER A 292 8.04 -1.64 13.62
N TRP A 293 8.19 -2.07 12.39
CA TRP A 293 7.11 -2.04 11.42
C TRP A 293 6.11 -3.17 11.71
N THR A 294 4.82 -2.88 11.56
CA THR A 294 3.79 -3.91 11.53
C THR A 294 3.99 -4.77 10.29
N ILE A 295 3.90 -6.08 10.43
CA ILE A 295 4.01 -7.03 9.34
C ILE A 295 2.74 -7.88 9.23
N LEU A 296 2.21 -8.06 8.01
CA LEU A 296 0.96 -8.75 7.74
C LEU A 296 1.21 -9.88 6.73
N GLY A 297 1.05 -11.13 7.17
CA GLY A 297 1.31 -12.30 6.32
C GLY A 297 0.20 -12.55 5.30
N TRP A 298 0.57 -12.91 4.10
CA TRP A 298 -0.32 -13.44 3.07
C TRP A 298 -0.34 -14.96 3.16
N SER A 299 -1.47 -15.60 3.44
CA SER A 299 -2.70 -15.06 3.96
C SER A 299 -3.28 -16.01 5.02
N TRP A 300 -4.17 -15.53 5.88
CA TRP A 300 -4.94 -16.44 6.75
C TRP A 300 -5.69 -17.47 5.91
N ALA A 301 -6.45 -16.96 4.93
CA ALA A 301 -7.06 -17.75 3.86
C ALA A 301 -7.50 -16.81 2.73
N GLY A 302 -7.92 -17.40 1.60
CA GLY A 302 -8.44 -16.68 0.46
C GLY A 302 -7.50 -16.64 -0.74
N ASP A 303 -6.28 -17.15 -0.60
CA ASP A 303 -5.40 -17.35 -1.74
C ASP A 303 -5.88 -18.56 -2.57
N GLY A 304 -6.08 -18.33 -3.87
CA GLY A 304 -6.44 -19.38 -4.83
C GLY A 304 -5.25 -20.17 -5.35
N GLY A 305 -4.03 -19.65 -5.15
CA GLY A 305 -2.85 -20.13 -5.84
C GLY A 305 -2.91 -19.87 -7.34
N ASP A 306 -1.92 -20.33 -8.04
CA ASP A 306 -1.86 -20.33 -9.50
C ASP A 306 -1.37 -21.68 -10.06
N ASN A 307 -1.12 -21.76 -11.36
CA ASN A 307 -0.64 -22.99 -12.00
C ASN A 307 0.79 -23.40 -11.60
N ILE A 308 1.52 -22.53 -10.92
CA ILE A 308 2.94 -22.68 -10.58
C ILE A 308 3.12 -22.80 -9.07
N HIS A 309 2.31 -22.03 -8.30
CA HIS A 309 2.44 -21.91 -6.86
C HIS A 309 1.22 -22.46 -6.15
N PRO A 310 1.42 -23.28 -5.10
CA PRO A 310 0.31 -23.70 -4.24
C PRO A 310 -0.27 -22.50 -3.50
N PRO A 311 -1.55 -22.58 -3.10
CA PRO A 311 -2.18 -21.53 -2.31
C PRO A 311 -1.42 -21.24 -1.00
N MET A 312 -1.17 -19.96 -0.74
CA MET A 312 -0.52 -19.47 0.48
C MET A 312 -1.54 -19.26 1.62
N ASN A 313 -2.27 -20.30 1.97
CA ASN A 313 -3.27 -20.25 3.04
C ASN A 313 -2.73 -20.86 4.33
N MET A 314 -2.81 -20.13 5.43
CA MET A 314 -2.42 -20.60 6.75
C MET A 314 -3.38 -21.67 7.30
N ILE A 315 -4.62 -21.70 6.83
CA ILE A 315 -5.62 -22.67 7.27
C ILE A 315 -6.10 -23.59 6.16
N SER A 316 -6.64 -24.72 6.55
CA SER A 316 -7.23 -25.73 5.67
C SER A 316 -8.58 -26.20 6.25
N PRO A 317 -9.59 -26.38 5.39
CA PRO A 317 -9.64 -25.97 4.00
C PRO A 317 -9.63 -24.44 3.85
N ASN A 318 -9.57 -23.94 2.61
CA ASN A 318 -9.76 -22.51 2.35
C ASN A 318 -11.16 -22.06 2.80
N PHE A 319 -11.44 -20.77 2.81
CA PHE A 319 -12.70 -20.21 3.29
C PHE A 319 -13.93 -21.00 2.82
N GLN A 320 -14.78 -21.34 3.78
CA GLN A 320 -16.04 -22.06 3.57
C GLN A 320 -17.24 -21.12 3.73
N ALA A 321 -18.38 -21.52 3.22
CA ALA A 321 -19.60 -20.73 3.31
C ALA A 321 -19.98 -20.46 4.80
N TYR A 322 -20.25 -19.19 5.11
CA TYR A 322 -20.72 -18.80 6.43
C TYR A 322 -22.11 -19.37 6.71
N LYS A 323 -22.29 -19.91 7.92
CA LYS A 323 -23.58 -20.35 8.46
C LYS A 323 -23.72 -19.79 9.86
N ALA A 324 -24.75 -18.98 10.09
CA ALA A 324 -25.02 -18.38 11.38
C ALA A 324 -25.15 -19.45 12.48
N GLY A 325 -24.44 -19.25 13.59
CA GLY A 325 -24.45 -20.19 14.73
C GLY A 325 -23.64 -21.48 14.53
N SER A 326 -22.96 -21.64 13.38
CA SER A 326 -22.08 -22.78 13.11
C SER A 326 -20.62 -22.37 13.25
N ILE A 327 -19.78 -23.31 13.70
CA ILE A 327 -18.31 -23.20 13.72
C ILE A 327 -17.76 -24.14 12.66
N TYR A 328 -16.99 -23.62 11.72
CA TYR A 328 -16.33 -24.46 10.74
C TYR A 328 -15.02 -25.03 11.35
N PRO A 329 -14.75 -26.34 11.23
CA PRO A 329 -13.58 -26.99 11.85
C PRO A 329 -12.31 -26.80 11.00
N TYR A 330 -11.82 -25.55 10.91
CA TYR A 330 -10.54 -25.28 10.28
C TYR A 330 -9.37 -25.87 11.06
N THR A 331 -8.33 -26.26 10.36
CA THR A 331 -7.04 -26.67 10.91
C THR A 331 -5.92 -25.80 10.30
N THR A 332 -4.75 -25.80 10.91
CA THR A 332 -3.57 -25.18 10.30
C THR A 332 -3.11 -25.99 9.10
N SER A 333 -2.69 -25.30 8.04
CA SER A 333 -2.09 -25.91 6.85
C SER A 333 -0.57 -26.10 7.01
N SER A 334 0.07 -26.72 6.03
CA SER A 334 1.55 -26.78 5.96
C SER A 334 2.20 -25.40 5.76
N TYR A 335 1.45 -24.41 5.28
CA TYR A 335 1.92 -23.04 5.08
C TYR A 335 1.87 -22.20 6.38
N PHE A 336 1.15 -22.64 7.39
CA PHE A 336 0.91 -21.87 8.61
C PHE A 336 2.21 -21.34 9.24
N GLU A 337 3.22 -22.21 9.43
CA GLU A 337 4.47 -21.85 10.07
C GLU A 337 5.31 -20.84 9.26
N VAL A 338 5.16 -20.80 7.94
CA VAL A 338 5.85 -19.85 7.07
C VAL A 338 5.51 -18.41 7.48
N VAL A 339 4.26 -18.14 7.79
CA VAL A 339 3.79 -16.82 8.25
C VAL A 339 3.93 -16.71 9.77
N TYR A 340 3.41 -17.65 10.53
CA TYR A 340 3.26 -17.52 11.97
C TYR A 340 4.60 -17.35 12.72
N ASN A 341 5.67 -17.97 12.21
CA ASN A 341 7.01 -17.80 12.80
C ASN A 341 7.59 -16.40 12.58
N LYS A 342 7.13 -15.66 11.58
CA LYS A 342 7.52 -14.26 11.33
C LYS A 342 6.79 -13.28 12.25
N LEU A 343 5.53 -13.58 12.58
CA LEU A 343 4.74 -12.74 13.49
C LEU A 343 5.31 -12.82 14.93
#